data_40a34f99deb5a7ecc29f16327b60fc32
#
_entry.id   40a34f99deb5a7ecc29f16327b60fc32
#
_cell.length_a   1.000
_cell.length_b   1.000
_cell.length_c   1.000
_cell.angle_alpha   90.00
_cell.angle_beta   90.00
_cell.angle_gamma   90.00
#
_symmetry.space_group_name_H-M   'P 1'
#
loop_
_entity.id
_entity.type
_entity.pdbx_description
1 polymer ?
#
loop_
_entity_poly.entity_id
_entity_poly.type
_entity_poly.pdbx_seq_one_letter_code
_entity_poly.pdbx_strand_id
1 'polypeptide(L)'
;MRRNVKHYCSLSKKMVLGASLALIASGSVWATNGNSPSPHADMIQSIMQQKTIKGTVVDETGEPIIGANVVEKGTTNGVITDFNGEFTLNVPLNCTVQISYIGYNTQEVKITSTTQTLNIKMVEDSETLDEVVVVGY
;
A
#
# COMPACT_ATOMS: atom_id res chain seq x y z
N MET A 1 -8.31 -21.39 -30.69
CA MET A 1 -6.96 -21.18 -31.23
C MET A 1 -6.10 -20.51 -30.14
N ARG A 2 -5.27 -21.32 -29.53
CA ARG A 2 -4.39 -20.89 -28.42
C ARG A 2 -3.06 -20.43 -28.98
N ARG A 3 -2.60 -19.24 -28.64
CA ARG A 3 -1.21 -18.84 -28.90
C ARG A 3 -0.52 -18.51 -27.57
N ASN A 4 0.25 -19.51 -27.11
CA ASN A 4 1.25 -19.35 -26.08
C ASN A 4 2.43 -18.56 -26.66
N VAL A 5 2.75 -17.44 -26.05
CA VAL A 5 4.00 -16.74 -26.32
C VAL A 5 4.89 -16.92 -25.09
N LYS A 6 5.78 -17.90 -25.19
CA LYS A 6 6.88 -18.08 -24.24
C LYS A 6 8.02 -17.17 -24.66
N HIS A 7 8.28 -16.13 -23.93
CA HIS A 7 9.52 -15.37 -24.06
C HIS A 7 10.62 -16.05 -23.25
N TYR A 8 11.46 -16.76 -23.99
CA TYR A 8 12.75 -17.22 -23.49
C TYR A 8 13.73 -16.04 -23.45
N CYS A 9 14.17 -15.69 -22.26
CA CYS A 9 15.30 -14.80 -22.09
C CYS A 9 16.58 -15.62 -22.27
N SER A 10 17.29 -15.38 -23.38
CA SER A 10 18.54 -16.03 -23.75
C SER A 10 19.66 -15.45 -22.90
N LEU A 11 20.27 -16.31 -22.06
CA LEU A 11 21.55 -16.00 -21.39
C LEU A 11 22.68 -16.17 -22.41
N SER A 12 23.34 -15.08 -22.72
CA SER A 12 24.58 -15.10 -23.48
C SER A 12 25.76 -15.24 -22.51
N LYS A 13 26.35 -16.45 -22.46
CA LYS A 13 27.63 -16.71 -21.85
C LYS A 13 28.74 -16.17 -22.76
N LYS A 14 29.53 -15.22 -22.29
CA LYS A 14 30.86 -15.00 -22.86
C LYS A 14 31.89 -15.27 -21.77
N MET A 15 32.52 -16.42 -21.89
CA MET A 15 33.78 -16.78 -21.31
C MET A 15 34.88 -15.90 -21.91
N VAL A 16 35.68 -15.28 -21.08
CA VAL A 16 37.01 -14.82 -21.47
C VAL A 16 38.00 -15.35 -20.42
N LEU A 17 38.78 -16.34 -20.85
CA LEU A 17 40.01 -16.78 -20.18
C LEU A 17 41.08 -15.70 -20.37
N GLY A 18 41.69 -15.30 -19.30
CA GLY A 18 42.93 -14.53 -19.32
C GLY A 18 43.79 -14.91 -18.14
N ALA A 19 44.69 -15.84 -18.37
CA ALA A 19 45.75 -16.18 -17.45
C ALA A 19 46.83 -15.09 -17.46
N SER A 20 47.22 -14.58 -16.32
CA SER A 20 48.53 -13.92 -16.17
C SER A 20 49.06 -14.12 -14.77
N LEU A 21 50.19 -14.77 -14.79
CA LEU A 21 51.09 -15.14 -13.71
C LEU A 21 52.02 -13.95 -13.39
N ALA A 22 52.20 -13.56 -12.12
CA ALA A 22 53.50 -13.07 -11.56
C ALA A 22 53.35 -12.56 -10.12
N LEU A 23 54.02 -13.27 -9.22
CA LEU A 23 55.13 -12.87 -8.35
C LEU A 23 54.92 -11.89 -7.19
N ILE A 24 54.85 -12.49 -6.00
CA ILE A 24 55.63 -12.26 -4.76
C ILE A 24 56.10 -10.82 -4.47
N ALA A 25 55.55 -10.27 -3.40
CA ALA A 25 56.34 -9.44 -2.46
C ALA A 25 55.71 -9.49 -1.06
N SER A 26 56.52 -9.90 -0.14
CA SER A 26 56.38 -9.89 1.31
C SER A 26 56.12 -8.49 1.86
N GLY A 27 55.27 -8.38 2.86
CA GLY A 27 55.30 -7.17 3.68
C GLY A 27 54.03 -6.89 4.50
N SER A 28 54.19 -7.09 5.81
CA SER A 28 53.49 -6.41 6.90
C SER A 28 52.01 -6.74 7.16
N VAL A 29 51.90 -7.56 8.17
CA VAL A 29 50.72 -7.71 9.01
C VAL A 29 50.38 -6.37 9.66
N TRP A 30 49.35 -5.75 9.18
CA TRP A 30 48.59 -4.73 9.96
C TRP A 30 47.29 -5.39 10.38
N ALA A 31 47.25 -5.73 11.67
CA ALA A 31 45.98 -6.09 12.31
C ALA A 31 45.10 -4.83 12.35
N THR A 32 44.27 -4.63 11.33
CA THR A 32 43.15 -3.73 11.44
C THR A 32 42.04 -4.53 12.08
N ASN A 33 41.63 -4.08 13.26
CA ASN A 33 40.38 -4.48 13.87
C ASN A 33 39.29 -4.40 12.81
N GLY A 34 38.95 -5.57 12.27
CA GLY A 34 37.84 -5.71 11.36
C GLY A 34 36.57 -5.56 12.13
N ASN A 35 36.10 -4.35 12.21
CA ASN A 35 34.70 -4.11 12.40
C ASN A 35 34.03 -4.49 11.08
N SER A 36 33.74 -5.77 10.94
CA SER A 36 32.91 -6.24 9.84
C SER A 36 31.57 -5.51 9.95
N PRO A 37 31.19 -4.70 8.98
CA PRO A 37 29.82 -4.27 8.91
C PRO A 37 29.00 -5.52 8.66
N SER A 38 28.21 -5.89 9.66
CA SER A 38 27.20 -6.93 9.52
C SER A 38 26.37 -6.61 8.30
N PRO A 39 26.13 -7.55 7.40
CA PRO A 39 25.25 -7.33 6.25
C PRO A 39 23.78 -7.40 6.70
N HIS A 40 23.39 -6.53 7.60
CA HIS A 40 22.03 -6.45 8.14
C HIS A 40 21.37 -5.13 7.86
N ALA A 41 21.88 -4.33 7.01
CA ALA A 41 21.29 -3.02 6.85
C ALA A 41 20.67 -2.77 5.48
N ASP A 42 20.76 -3.70 4.59
CA ASP A 42 19.95 -3.64 3.37
C ASP A 42 18.67 -4.45 3.51
N MET A 43 17.99 -4.29 4.64
CA MET A 43 16.55 -4.25 4.57
C MET A 43 16.26 -3.13 3.58
N ILE A 44 16.00 -3.53 2.37
CA ILE A 44 15.30 -2.80 1.36
C ILE A 44 14.15 -2.12 2.11
N GLN A 45 14.39 -0.90 2.54
CA GLN A 45 13.30 0.02 2.72
C GLN A 45 12.77 0.17 1.30
N SER A 46 11.85 -0.72 0.94
CA SER A 46 10.89 -0.40 -0.07
C SER A 46 10.43 0.98 0.33
N ILE A 47 10.89 1.97 -0.37
CA ILE A 47 10.36 3.32 -0.26
C ILE A 47 8.92 3.11 -0.70
N MET A 48 8.07 2.78 0.26
CA MET A 48 6.65 2.77 0.05
C MET A 48 6.34 4.21 -0.31
N GLN A 49 6.20 4.48 -1.59
CA GLN A 49 5.80 5.78 -2.06
C GLN A 49 4.44 6.04 -1.43
N GLN A 50 4.48 6.79 -0.35
CA GLN A 50 3.27 7.26 0.30
C GLN A 50 2.70 8.39 -0.55
N LYS A 51 1.41 8.34 -0.74
CA LYS A 51 0.65 9.33 -1.47
C LYS A 51 -0.36 9.96 -0.54
N THR A 52 -0.41 11.28 -0.55
CA THR A 52 -1.49 12.00 0.10
C THR A 52 -2.70 12.00 -0.82
N ILE A 53 -3.77 11.40 -0.37
CA ILE A 53 -5.08 11.46 -1.02
C ILE A 53 -5.99 12.43 -0.28
N LYS A 54 -6.81 13.13 -1.03
CA LYS A 54 -7.86 13.98 -0.51
C LYS A 54 -9.20 13.51 -1.06
N GLY A 55 -10.25 13.69 -0.32
CA GLY A 55 -11.56 13.31 -0.80
C GLY A 55 -12.68 13.90 0.01
N THR A 56 -13.89 13.74 -0.51
CA THR A 56 -15.13 14.16 0.12
C THR A 56 -16.06 12.97 0.19
N VAL A 57 -16.71 12.78 1.32
CA VAL A 57 -17.70 11.75 1.55
C VAL A 57 -19.07 12.40 1.65
N VAL A 58 -19.98 11.99 0.79
CA VAL A 58 -21.35 12.50 0.75
C VAL A 58 -22.36 11.36 0.78
N ASP A 59 -23.58 11.66 1.14
CA ASP A 59 -24.70 10.72 1.07
C ASP A 59 -25.34 10.67 -0.34
N GLU A 60 -26.43 9.96 -0.49
CA GLU A 60 -27.17 9.87 -1.76
C GLU A 60 -27.74 11.19 -2.23
N THR A 61 -28.03 12.09 -1.33
CA THR A 61 -28.60 13.41 -1.59
C THR A 61 -27.52 14.44 -1.94
N GLY A 62 -26.26 14.12 -1.69
CA GLY A 62 -25.10 15.02 -1.89
C GLY A 62 -24.74 15.80 -0.64
N GLU A 63 -25.31 15.45 0.50
CA GLU A 63 -25.00 16.08 1.79
C GLU A 63 -23.69 15.52 2.37
N PRO A 64 -22.79 16.34 2.91
CA PRO A 64 -21.51 15.86 3.45
C PRO A 64 -21.73 15.02 4.70
N ILE A 65 -21.06 13.85 4.76
CA ILE A 65 -21.10 12.97 5.92
C ILE A 65 -19.96 13.34 6.87
N ILE A 66 -20.34 13.87 8.03
CA ILE A 66 -19.41 14.29 9.09
C ILE A 66 -19.06 13.09 9.97
N GLY A 67 -17.77 12.90 10.24
CA GLY A 67 -17.32 11.84 11.15
C GLY A 67 -17.29 10.45 10.52
N ALA A 68 -17.36 10.33 9.18
CA ALA A 68 -17.14 9.07 8.50
C ALA A 68 -15.70 8.60 8.70
N ASN A 69 -15.55 7.31 8.95
CA ASN A 69 -14.26 6.70 9.19
C ASN A 69 -13.62 6.27 7.86
N VAL A 70 -12.44 6.79 7.56
CA VAL A 70 -11.68 6.51 6.34
C VAL A 70 -10.37 5.84 6.74
N VAL A 71 -10.22 4.55 6.47
CA VAL A 71 -9.12 3.71 6.96
C VAL A 71 -8.48 2.96 5.80
N GLU A 72 -7.16 2.87 5.82
CA GLU A 72 -6.43 1.95 4.96
C GLU A 72 -6.70 0.51 5.39
N LYS A 73 -7.27 -0.29 4.48
CA LYS A 73 -7.69 -1.67 4.76
C LYS A 73 -6.51 -2.52 5.24
N GLY A 74 -6.68 -3.17 6.38
CA GLY A 74 -5.66 -4.04 6.98
C GLY A 74 -4.63 -3.31 7.84
N THR A 75 -4.81 -2.01 8.07
CA THR A 75 -3.94 -1.21 8.95
C THR A 75 -4.76 -0.40 9.96
N THR A 76 -4.06 0.29 10.85
CA THR A 76 -4.67 1.26 11.78
C THR A 76 -4.56 2.70 11.26
N ASN A 77 -4.05 2.87 10.04
CA ASN A 77 -3.88 4.18 9.42
C ASN A 77 -5.22 4.69 8.90
N GLY A 78 -5.77 5.70 9.54
CA GLY A 78 -7.07 6.25 9.18
C GLY A 78 -7.32 7.64 9.71
N VAL A 79 -8.34 8.28 9.17
CA VAL A 79 -8.82 9.60 9.58
C VAL A 79 -10.36 9.60 9.57
N ILE A 80 -10.94 10.60 10.20
CA ILE A 80 -12.38 10.88 10.12
C ILE A 80 -12.63 12.11 9.24
N THR A 81 -13.77 12.14 8.57
CA THR A 81 -14.18 13.31 7.79
C THR A 81 -14.55 14.48 8.69
N ASP A 82 -14.27 15.69 8.21
CA ASP A 82 -14.61 16.93 8.87
C ASP A 82 -16.08 17.34 8.62
N PHE A 83 -16.45 18.55 9.06
CA PHE A 83 -17.82 19.07 8.91
C PHE A 83 -18.22 19.40 7.45
N ASN A 84 -17.28 19.39 6.52
CA ASN A 84 -17.53 19.48 5.08
C ASN A 84 -17.54 18.09 4.42
N GLY A 85 -17.40 17.02 5.20
CA GLY A 85 -17.23 15.67 4.68
C GLY A 85 -15.87 15.43 4.04
N GLU A 86 -14.90 16.33 4.21
CA GLU A 86 -13.59 16.24 3.61
C GLU A 86 -12.61 15.42 4.46
N PHE A 87 -11.68 14.75 3.81
CA PHE A 87 -10.60 14.03 4.48
C PHE A 87 -9.28 14.15 3.71
N THR A 88 -8.19 14.00 4.44
CA THR A 88 -6.84 13.90 3.88
C THR A 88 -6.12 12.75 4.56
N LEU A 89 -5.64 11.78 3.79
CA LEU A 89 -5.00 10.58 4.31
C LEU A 89 -3.73 10.26 3.49
N ASN A 90 -2.65 9.90 4.19
CA ASN A 90 -1.43 9.40 3.56
C ASN A 90 -1.47 7.88 3.51
N VAL A 91 -1.38 7.33 2.32
CA VAL A 91 -1.46 5.89 2.08
C VAL A 91 -0.39 5.44 1.08
N PRO A 92 0.06 4.19 1.13
CA PRO A 92 0.91 3.63 0.09
C PRO A 92 0.15 3.49 -1.23
N LEU A 93 0.89 3.45 -2.33
CA LEU A 93 0.31 3.16 -3.64
C LEU A 93 -0.24 1.73 -3.70
N ASN A 94 -1.31 1.55 -4.46
CA ASN A 94 -2.00 0.27 -4.65
C ASN A 94 -2.64 -0.32 -3.38
N CYS A 95 -2.91 0.50 -2.36
CA CYS A 95 -3.71 0.10 -1.21
C CYS A 95 -5.21 0.20 -1.50
N THR A 96 -6.00 -0.35 -0.61
CA THR A 96 -7.46 -0.17 -0.59
C THR A 96 -7.84 0.66 0.62
N VAL A 97 -8.62 1.70 0.41
CA VAL A 97 -9.19 2.52 1.48
C VAL A 97 -10.63 2.12 1.70
N GLN A 98 -10.97 1.90 2.92
CA GLN A 98 -12.31 1.55 3.37
C GLN A 98 -12.95 2.73 4.07
N ILE A 99 -14.16 3.09 3.65
CA ILE A 99 -14.94 4.17 4.20
C ILE A 99 -16.18 3.58 4.86
N SER A 100 -16.39 3.90 6.12
CA SER A 100 -17.52 3.41 6.90
C SER A 100 -18.15 4.52 7.75
N TYR A 101 -19.44 4.47 7.86
CA TYR A 101 -20.23 5.33 8.74
C TYR A 101 -21.43 4.56 9.26
N ILE A 102 -21.90 4.92 10.46
CA ILE A 102 -23.06 4.27 11.07
C ILE A 102 -24.32 4.50 10.23
N GLY A 103 -25.06 3.44 9.91
CA GLY A 103 -26.28 3.52 9.08
C GLY A 103 -26.02 3.56 7.58
N TYR A 104 -24.77 3.39 7.14
CA TYR A 104 -24.39 3.37 5.73
C TYR A 104 -23.60 2.13 5.36
N ASN A 105 -23.74 1.71 4.12
CA ASN A 105 -22.96 0.62 3.57
C ASN A 105 -21.47 1.00 3.44
N THR A 106 -20.60 0.13 3.91
CA THR A 106 -19.17 0.31 3.80
C THR A 106 -18.72 0.33 2.34
N GLN A 107 -17.95 1.34 1.95
CA GLN A 107 -17.37 1.48 0.62
C GLN A 107 -15.87 1.16 0.63
N GLU A 108 -15.39 0.49 -0.41
CA GLU A 108 -13.97 0.21 -0.60
C GLU A 108 -13.49 0.81 -1.92
N VAL A 109 -12.41 1.58 -1.86
CA VAL A 109 -11.82 2.25 -3.01
C VAL A 109 -10.34 1.90 -3.13
N LYS A 110 -9.96 1.39 -4.30
CA LYS A 110 -8.56 1.08 -4.61
C LYS A 110 -7.81 2.34 -5.03
N ILE A 111 -6.72 2.62 -4.35
CA ILE A 111 -5.86 3.78 -4.62
C ILE A 111 -4.80 3.39 -5.64
N THR A 112 -4.72 4.16 -6.70
CA THR A 112 -3.71 4.01 -7.76
C THR A 112 -2.82 5.24 -7.85
N SER A 113 -1.77 5.18 -8.66
CA SER A 113 -0.87 6.32 -8.89
C SER A 113 -1.59 7.56 -9.44
N THR A 114 -2.67 7.36 -10.19
CA THR A 114 -3.45 8.44 -10.81
C THR A 114 -4.53 9.01 -9.89
N THR A 115 -4.90 8.34 -8.81
CA THR A 115 -5.92 8.80 -7.86
C THR A 115 -5.43 10.06 -7.14
N GLN A 116 -6.03 11.21 -7.37
CA GLN A 116 -5.68 12.46 -6.70
C GLN A 116 -6.77 12.92 -5.74
N THR A 117 -8.02 12.83 -6.16
CA THR A 117 -9.17 13.24 -5.38
C THR A 117 -10.23 12.13 -5.44
N LEU A 118 -10.83 11.84 -4.31
CA LEU A 118 -11.89 10.86 -4.16
C LEU A 118 -13.22 11.56 -3.85
N ASN A 119 -14.24 11.30 -4.66
CA ASN A 119 -15.62 11.66 -4.34
C ASN A 119 -16.37 10.37 -4.03
N ILE A 120 -16.70 10.18 -2.78
CA ILE A 120 -17.31 8.95 -2.28
C ILE A 120 -18.76 9.22 -1.94
N LYS A 121 -19.64 8.50 -2.60
CA LYS A 121 -21.07 8.54 -2.34
C LYS A 121 -21.47 7.31 -1.53
N MET A 122 -21.88 7.50 -0.30
CA MET A 122 -22.34 6.43 0.56
C MET A 122 -23.84 6.21 0.40
N VAL A 123 -24.23 4.95 0.45
CA VAL A 123 -25.63 4.51 0.36
C VAL A 123 -26.07 4.09 1.75
N GLU A 124 -27.26 4.51 2.16
CA GLU A 124 -27.84 4.09 3.43
C GLU A 124 -28.03 2.57 3.46
N ASP A 125 -27.68 1.98 4.58
CA ASP A 125 -27.91 0.57 4.82
C ASP A 125 -29.36 0.38 5.30
N SER A 126 -30.22 0.05 4.37
CA SER A 126 -31.64 -0.21 4.67
C SER A 126 -31.87 -1.55 5.38
N GLU A 127 -30.82 -2.38 5.49
CA GLU A 127 -30.93 -3.69 6.16
C GLU A 127 -30.73 -3.63 7.68
N THR A 128 -30.34 -2.48 8.24
CA THR A 128 -30.12 -2.34 9.69
C THR A 128 -31.41 -2.30 10.50
N LEU A 129 -32.56 -2.34 9.87
CA LEU A 129 -33.87 -2.43 10.51
C LEU A 129 -34.48 -3.84 10.39
N ASP A 130 -33.67 -4.85 10.21
CA ASP A 130 -34.17 -6.20 10.50
C ASP A 130 -34.41 -6.27 12.02
N GLU A 131 -35.65 -6.00 12.34
CA GLU A 131 -36.21 -6.06 13.67
C GLU A 131 -35.77 -7.38 14.29
N VAL A 132 -34.90 -7.29 15.28
CA VAL A 132 -34.63 -8.44 16.15
C VAL A 132 -35.93 -8.77 16.79
N VAL A 133 -36.68 -9.68 16.19
CA VAL A 133 -37.84 -10.30 16.83
C VAL A 133 -37.28 -11.11 17.99
N VAL A 134 -37.25 -10.49 19.16
CA VAL A 134 -37.04 -11.21 20.39
C VAL A 134 -38.29 -12.10 20.58
N VAL A 135 -38.17 -13.35 20.18
CA VAL A 135 -39.16 -14.36 20.53
C VAL A 135 -39.04 -14.56 22.02
N GLY A 136 -39.82 -13.80 22.80
CA GLY A 136 -40.00 -14.04 24.21
C GLY A 136 -40.78 -15.36 24.39
N TYR A 137 -40.26 -16.24 25.16
CA TYR A 137 -41.01 -17.38 25.63
C TYR A 137 -41.95 -16.96 26.73
#